data_96da8251fd882346f31e38d95a89713b
#
_entry.id   96da8251fd882346f31e38d95a89713b
#
_cell.length_a   1.000
_cell.length_b   1.000
_cell.length_c   1.000
_cell.angle_alpha   90.00
_cell.angle_beta   90.00
_cell.angle_gamma   90.00
#
_symmetry.space_group_name_H-M   'P 1'
#
loop_
_entity.id
_entity.type
_entity.pdbx_description
1 polymer ?
#
loop_
_entity_poly.entity_id
_entity_poly.type
_entity_poly.pdbx_seq_one_letter_code
_entity_poly.pdbx_strand_id
1 'polypeptide(L)'
;FTGTSSQIRLKSYSPETGKVVKVKLETSAGNVAGLTYEYDMVTTVANQWETLTYDFSGAPDLDYITCIVFYDFGNQDAGIYHFDELQVGNGEFIPTVAPSTMIEDFEGDVPANFSFGGVGSVAVVANPDSSGENTTANVMECVKDAGAETWGGMGFEVDVIDFTGTSSQIRLKSYSPET
;
A
#
# COMPACT_ATOMS: atom_id res chain seq x y z
N PHE A 1 -4.96 3.62 16.71
CA PHE A 1 -5.81 4.67 16.11
C PHE A 1 -6.60 5.44 17.17
N THR A 2 -5.95 5.85 18.25
CA THR A 2 -6.51 6.77 19.24
C THR A 2 -6.25 8.20 18.80
N GLY A 3 -7.14 8.78 18.03
CA GLY A 3 -7.02 10.16 17.58
C GLY A 3 -8.06 10.47 16.53
N THR A 4 -8.04 11.69 16.01
CA THR A 4 -8.90 12.14 14.93
C THR A 4 -8.55 11.51 13.57
N SER A 5 -7.65 10.53 13.55
CA SER A 5 -7.07 9.97 12.33
C SER A 5 -7.35 8.50 12.20
N SER A 6 -8.17 8.17 11.25
CA SER A 6 -8.69 6.83 11.04
C SER A 6 -8.64 6.37 9.59
N GLN A 7 -7.85 7.04 8.73
CA GLN A 7 -7.77 6.67 7.33
C GLN A 7 -6.34 6.33 6.92
N ILE A 8 -6.19 5.28 6.13
CA ILE A 8 -4.99 5.00 5.33
C ILE A 8 -5.31 5.35 3.89
N ARG A 9 -4.37 6.00 3.21
CA ARG A 9 -4.45 6.32 1.78
C ARG A 9 -3.29 5.70 1.04
N LEU A 10 -3.60 5.22 -0.16
CA LEU A 10 -2.69 4.55 -1.04
C LEU A 10 -2.86 5.13 -2.45
N LYS A 11 -1.80 5.58 -3.09
CA LYS A 11 -1.78 5.77 -4.54
C LYS A 11 -1.69 4.41 -5.20
N SER A 12 -2.63 4.10 -6.06
CA SER A 12 -2.73 2.83 -6.77
C SER A 12 -2.84 3.05 -8.28
N TYR A 13 -2.12 2.25 -9.05
CA TYR A 13 -2.28 2.15 -10.49
C TYR A 13 -2.59 0.69 -10.84
N SER A 14 -3.74 0.46 -11.44
CA SER A 14 -4.23 -0.87 -11.81
C SER A 14 -4.37 -0.98 -13.33
N PRO A 15 -4.09 -2.14 -13.93
CA PRO A 15 -4.35 -2.36 -15.36
C PRO A 15 -5.84 -2.30 -15.69
N GLU A 16 -6.70 -2.52 -14.69
CA GLU A 16 -8.14 -2.60 -14.86
C GLU A 16 -8.88 -1.91 -13.72
N THR A 17 -10.11 -1.49 -14.00
CA THR A 17 -11.08 -1.05 -12.98
C THR A 17 -11.69 -2.26 -12.27
N GLY A 18 -12.23 -2.03 -11.06
CA GLY A 18 -12.94 -3.08 -10.32
C GLY A 18 -12.04 -4.07 -9.58
N LYS A 19 -10.72 -3.86 -9.58
CA LYS A 19 -9.78 -4.71 -8.85
C LYS A 19 -9.77 -4.34 -7.37
N VAL A 20 -9.84 -5.35 -6.51
CA VAL A 20 -9.78 -5.14 -5.06
C VAL A 20 -8.34 -4.98 -4.62
N VAL A 21 -8.03 -3.84 -4.00
CA VAL A 21 -6.75 -3.57 -3.33
C VAL A 21 -7.02 -3.56 -1.83
N LYS A 22 -6.44 -4.53 -1.12
CA LYS A 22 -6.59 -4.66 0.33
C LYS A 22 -5.31 -4.18 1.03
N VAL A 23 -5.49 -3.35 2.04
CA VAL A 23 -4.42 -3.00 2.99
C VAL A 23 -4.67 -3.71 4.31
N LYS A 24 -3.65 -4.39 4.84
CA LYS A 24 -3.67 -5.09 6.11
C LYS A 24 -2.49 -4.67 6.96
N LEU A 25 -2.77 -4.39 8.22
CA LEU A 25 -1.76 -4.10 9.24
C LEU A 25 -1.64 -5.28 10.21
N GLU A 26 -0.42 -5.63 10.59
CA GLU A 26 -0.12 -6.69 11.55
C GLU A 26 0.84 -6.19 12.63
N THR A 27 0.65 -6.70 13.84
CA THR A 27 1.61 -6.55 14.95
C THR A 27 2.76 -7.54 14.80
N SER A 28 3.73 -7.51 15.72
CA SER A 28 4.82 -8.51 15.79
C SER A 28 4.36 -9.96 15.93
N ALA A 29 3.09 -10.17 16.31
CA ALA A 29 2.49 -11.51 16.37
C ALA A 29 2.10 -12.07 14.99
N GLY A 30 2.17 -11.24 13.93
CA GLY A 30 1.77 -11.62 12.58
C GLY A 30 0.26 -11.77 12.42
N ASN A 31 -0.18 -12.68 11.56
CA ASN A 31 -1.57 -12.91 11.22
C ASN A 31 -2.37 -13.57 12.35
N VAL A 32 -2.53 -12.89 13.48
CA VAL A 32 -3.30 -13.35 14.63
C VAL A 32 -4.60 -12.59 14.75
N ALA A 33 -5.73 -13.30 14.87
CA ALA A 33 -7.05 -12.70 15.04
C ALA A 33 -7.09 -11.72 16.22
N GLY A 34 -7.58 -10.51 15.99
CA GLY A 34 -7.62 -9.42 16.97
C GLY A 34 -6.32 -8.63 17.10
N LEU A 35 -5.22 -9.07 16.47
CA LEU A 35 -3.93 -8.38 16.42
C LEU A 35 -3.58 -7.91 14.99
N THR A 36 -4.55 -7.94 14.10
CA THR A 36 -4.48 -7.44 12.73
C THR A 36 -5.70 -6.60 12.42
N TYR A 37 -5.60 -5.72 11.45
CA TYR A 37 -6.74 -4.99 10.89
C TYR A 37 -6.57 -4.82 9.39
N GLU A 38 -7.64 -4.98 8.63
CA GLU A 38 -7.61 -4.90 7.16
C GLU A 38 -8.84 -4.18 6.61
N TYR A 39 -8.67 -3.56 5.43
CA TYR A 39 -9.73 -2.87 4.73
C TYR A 39 -9.54 -2.98 3.21
N ASP A 40 -10.65 -3.08 2.47
CA ASP A 40 -10.68 -3.26 1.02
C ASP A 40 -11.10 -1.96 0.33
N MET A 41 -10.39 -1.61 -0.75
CA MET A 41 -10.79 -0.60 -1.71
C MET A 41 -10.84 -1.20 -3.12
N VAL A 42 -11.61 -0.58 -4.00
CA VAL A 42 -11.78 -1.04 -5.38
C VAL A 42 -11.25 0.03 -6.32
N THR A 43 -10.45 -0.38 -7.32
CA THR A 43 -9.92 0.54 -8.33
C THR A 43 -11.04 1.10 -9.20
N THR A 44 -11.00 2.40 -9.46
CA THR A 44 -12.03 3.12 -10.22
C THR A 44 -11.57 3.54 -11.62
N VAL A 45 -10.26 3.58 -11.83
CA VAL A 45 -9.64 3.88 -13.12
C VAL A 45 -8.68 2.76 -13.54
N ALA A 46 -8.46 2.62 -14.84
CA ALA A 46 -7.49 1.70 -15.41
C ALA A 46 -6.35 2.49 -16.05
N ASN A 47 -5.11 2.01 -15.91
CA ASN A 47 -3.93 2.60 -16.53
C ASN A 47 -3.72 4.08 -16.14
N GLN A 48 -4.10 4.44 -14.93
CA GLN A 48 -3.94 5.76 -14.35
C GLN A 48 -3.73 5.64 -12.84
N TRP A 49 -3.02 6.61 -12.29
CA TRP A 49 -2.87 6.77 -10.85
C TRP A 49 -4.18 7.22 -10.20
N GLU A 50 -4.55 6.59 -9.10
CA GLU A 50 -5.64 7.02 -8.23
C GLU A 50 -5.24 6.93 -6.75
N THR A 51 -5.95 7.67 -5.92
CA THR A 51 -5.80 7.57 -4.46
C THR A 51 -6.90 6.68 -3.90
N LEU A 52 -6.54 5.55 -3.32
CA LEU A 52 -7.44 4.72 -2.55
C LEU A 52 -7.40 5.14 -1.08
N THR A 53 -8.57 5.33 -0.47
CA THR A 53 -8.71 5.76 0.92
C THR A 53 -9.41 4.68 1.73
N TYR A 54 -8.70 4.15 2.73
CA TYR A 54 -9.15 3.04 3.57
C TYR A 54 -9.59 3.57 4.94
N ASP A 55 -10.75 3.13 5.43
CA ASP A 55 -11.25 3.51 6.76
C ASP A 55 -10.73 2.54 7.84
N PHE A 56 -9.77 3.01 8.62
CA PHE A 56 -9.20 2.30 9.76
C PHE A 56 -9.74 2.78 11.11
N SER A 57 -10.89 3.49 11.13
CA SER A 57 -11.51 3.99 12.37
C SER A 57 -11.87 2.89 13.36
N GLY A 58 -12.10 1.68 12.86
CA GLY A 58 -12.38 0.50 13.69
C GLY A 58 -11.14 -0.29 14.11
N ALA A 59 -9.93 0.13 13.70
CA ALA A 59 -8.72 -0.58 14.05
C ALA A 59 -8.41 -0.44 15.55
N PRO A 60 -8.07 -1.55 16.24
CA PRO A 60 -7.57 -1.49 17.61
C PRO A 60 -6.32 -0.61 17.72
N ASP A 61 -6.14 -0.01 18.89
CA ASP A 61 -4.92 0.75 19.23
C ASP A 61 -3.80 -0.23 19.60
N LEU A 62 -3.02 -0.61 18.59
CA LEU A 62 -1.95 -1.60 18.67
C LEU A 62 -0.71 -1.10 17.92
N ASP A 63 0.45 -1.64 18.29
CA ASP A 63 1.72 -1.41 17.62
C ASP A 63 1.77 -2.25 16.32
N TYR A 64 1.34 -1.67 15.22
CA TYR A 64 1.44 -2.30 13.90
C TYR A 64 2.83 -2.04 13.32
N ILE A 65 3.51 -3.12 12.95
CA ILE A 65 4.88 -3.08 12.40
C ILE A 65 5.00 -3.67 11.00
N THR A 66 3.92 -4.25 10.48
CA THR A 66 3.90 -4.80 9.12
C THR A 66 2.70 -4.25 8.38
N CYS A 67 2.93 -3.72 7.18
CA CYS A 67 1.90 -3.34 6.22
C CYS A 67 1.94 -4.33 5.05
N ILE A 68 0.79 -4.89 4.72
CA ILE A 68 0.60 -5.84 3.63
C ILE A 68 -0.39 -5.25 2.64
N VAL A 69 -0.02 -5.25 1.36
CA VAL A 69 -0.91 -4.84 0.27
C VAL A 69 -1.20 -6.05 -0.60
N PHE A 70 -2.48 -6.36 -0.76
CA PHE A 70 -2.95 -7.40 -1.67
C PHE A 70 -3.54 -6.72 -2.90
N TYR A 71 -3.16 -7.20 -4.08
CA TYR A 71 -3.71 -6.75 -5.35
C TYR A 71 -4.62 -7.80 -5.94
N ASP A 72 -5.72 -7.34 -6.53
CA ASP A 72 -6.75 -8.19 -7.12
C ASP A 72 -7.21 -9.29 -6.14
N PHE A 73 -7.42 -8.88 -4.87
CA PHE A 73 -7.79 -9.78 -3.79
C PHE A 73 -9.10 -10.50 -4.12
N GLY A 74 -9.08 -11.83 -4.03
CA GLY A 74 -10.22 -12.67 -4.37
C GLY A 74 -10.19 -13.23 -5.80
N ASN A 75 -9.25 -12.82 -6.65
CA ASN A 75 -9.05 -13.34 -8.01
C ASN A 75 -7.68 -14.00 -8.18
N GLN A 76 -7.54 -14.76 -9.27
CA GLN A 76 -6.30 -15.46 -9.64
C GLN A 76 -5.76 -14.97 -11.00
N ASP A 77 -6.23 -13.81 -11.46
CA ASP A 77 -5.82 -13.23 -12.72
C ASP A 77 -4.37 -12.72 -12.63
N ALA A 78 -3.64 -12.85 -13.74
CA ALA A 78 -2.32 -12.23 -13.84
C ALA A 78 -2.46 -10.71 -13.96
N GLY A 79 -1.54 -9.98 -13.34
CA GLY A 79 -1.51 -8.52 -13.44
C GLY A 79 -0.23 -7.94 -12.86
N ILE A 80 0.15 -6.78 -13.36
CA ILE A 80 1.24 -5.96 -12.80
C ILE A 80 0.60 -4.74 -12.16
N TYR A 81 0.87 -4.55 -10.88
CA TYR A 81 0.32 -3.47 -10.07
C TYR A 81 1.46 -2.69 -9.44
N HIS A 82 1.30 -1.37 -9.36
CA HIS A 82 2.27 -0.51 -8.69
C HIS A 82 1.59 0.31 -7.60
N PHE A 83 2.33 0.64 -6.59
CA PHE A 83 1.86 1.50 -5.51
C PHE A 83 2.96 2.40 -4.97
N ASP A 84 2.54 3.51 -4.37
CA ASP A 84 3.44 4.48 -3.76
C ASP A 84 2.66 5.37 -2.76
N GLU A 85 3.34 6.23 -2.03
CA GLU A 85 2.76 7.19 -1.07
C GLU A 85 1.74 6.59 -0.09
N LEU A 86 2.13 5.55 0.65
CA LEU A 86 1.31 5.05 1.76
C LEU A 86 1.30 6.06 2.91
N GLN A 87 0.12 6.56 3.30
CA GLN A 87 -0.02 7.62 4.31
C GLN A 87 -1.17 7.35 5.28
N VAL A 88 -1.02 7.75 6.56
CA VAL A 88 -2.08 7.73 7.58
C VAL A 88 -2.62 9.13 7.81
N GLY A 89 -3.96 9.34 7.89
CA GLY A 89 -4.60 10.60 8.31
C GLY A 89 -5.99 10.89 7.85
N ASN A 90 -6.58 11.92 8.45
CA ASN A 90 -7.88 12.48 8.09
C ASN A 90 -7.69 13.83 7.38
N GLY A 91 -8.37 14.02 6.26
CA GLY A 91 -8.39 15.31 5.57
C GLY A 91 -8.11 15.19 4.08
N GLU A 92 -8.29 16.28 3.35
CA GLU A 92 -7.95 16.33 1.93
C GLU A 92 -6.46 16.02 1.72
N PHE A 93 -6.18 15.43 0.60
CA PHE A 93 -4.83 15.26 0.07
C PHE A 93 -4.28 16.66 -0.24
N ILE A 94 -3.77 17.35 0.77
CA ILE A 94 -3.12 18.63 0.56
C ILE A 94 -1.69 18.31 0.13
N PRO A 95 -1.28 18.62 -1.10
CA PRO A 95 0.10 18.54 -1.50
C PRO A 95 0.87 19.74 -0.93
N THR A 96 0.82 19.97 0.37
CA THR A 96 1.58 21.01 1.06
C THR A 96 1.98 20.54 2.45
N VAL A 97 3.21 19.99 2.50
CA VAL A 97 4.22 20.29 3.53
C VAL A 97 3.70 20.43 4.96
N ALA A 98 3.11 19.39 5.52
CA ALA A 98 3.44 19.03 6.88
C ALA A 98 4.68 18.13 6.80
N PRO A 99 5.63 18.15 7.76
CA PRO A 99 6.73 17.21 7.75
C PRO A 99 6.16 15.79 7.90
N SER A 100 5.90 15.13 6.78
CA SER A 100 5.62 13.72 6.77
C SER A 100 6.95 13.04 7.00
N THR A 101 7.06 12.23 8.03
CA THR A 101 8.16 11.28 8.11
C THR A 101 7.95 10.30 6.97
N MET A 102 8.88 10.25 6.01
CA MET A 102 8.87 9.26 4.96
C MET A 102 8.98 7.89 5.64
N ILE A 103 8.05 7.00 5.37
CA ILE A 103 8.12 5.62 5.85
C ILE A 103 9.05 4.84 4.92
N GLU A 104 8.82 4.96 3.60
CA GLU A 104 9.62 4.34 2.57
C GLU A 104 9.38 5.05 1.24
N ASP A 105 10.45 5.41 0.53
CA ASP A 105 10.41 6.04 -0.80
C ASP A 105 11.17 5.23 -1.86
N PHE A 106 11.78 4.11 -1.43
CA PHE A 106 12.58 3.23 -2.27
C PHE A 106 13.78 3.90 -2.97
N GLU A 107 14.18 5.10 -2.52
CA GLU A 107 15.33 5.83 -3.06
C GLU A 107 16.64 5.52 -2.30
N GLY A 108 16.53 4.87 -1.14
CA GLY A 108 17.63 4.50 -0.26
C GLY A 108 17.84 3.00 -0.10
N ASP A 109 18.12 2.58 1.13
CA ASP A 109 18.22 1.16 1.48
C ASP A 109 16.83 0.51 1.39
N VAL A 110 16.74 -0.55 0.61
CA VAL A 110 15.48 -1.27 0.42
C VAL A 110 15.14 -2.07 1.69
N PRO A 111 13.96 -1.90 2.29
CA PRO A 111 13.57 -2.66 3.46
C PRO A 111 13.46 -4.16 3.15
N ALA A 112 13.59 -5.00 4.19
CA ALA A 112 13.31 -6.41 4.06
C ALA A 112 11.87 -6.59 3.55
N ASN A 113 11.75 -7.27 2.41
CA ASN A 113 10.46 -7.50 1.77
C ASN A 113 10.27 -8.98 1.43
N PHE A 114 9.04 -9.37 1.24
CA PHE A 114 8.67 -10.76 0.94
C PHE A 114 7.42 -10.80 0.06
N SER A 115 7.32 -11.83 -0.75
CA SER A 115 6.11 -12.16 -1.51
C SER A 115 5.45 -13.42 -0.94
N PHE A 116 4.17 -13.60 -1.21
CA PHE A 116 3.41 -14.76 -0.80
C PHE A 116 2.26 -15.05 -1.78
N GLY A 117 1.68 -16.25 -1.70
CA GLY A 117 0.51 -16.63 -2.47
C GLY A 117 0.72 -16.70 -3.98
N GLY A 118 1.93 -17.08 -4.45
CA GLY A 118 2.21 -17.21 -5.89
C GLY A 118 2.45 -15.87 -6.59
N VAL A 119 2.79 -14.82 -5.87
CA VAL A 119 3.37 -13.61 -6.45
C VAL A 119 4.78 -13.96 -6.93
N GLY A 120 5.07 -13.71 -8.21
CA GLY A 120 6.29 -14.16 -8.88
C GLY A 120 7.52 -13.38 -8.45
N SER A 121 7.42 -12.06 -8.36
CA SER A 121 8.54 -11.23 -7.90
C SER A 121 8.08 -9.95 -7.20
N VAL A 122 8.93 -9.49 -6.29
CA VAL A 122 8.85 -8.19 -5.63
C VAL A 122 10.25 -7.58 -5.66
N ALA A 123 10.41 -6.40 -6.24
CA ALA A 123 11.69 -5.75 -6.39
C ALA A 123 11.56 -4.23 -6.49
N VAL A 124 12.59 -3.50 -6.07
CA VAL A 124 12.71 -2.08 -6.40
C VAL A 124 13.22 -1.96 -7.83
N VAL A 125 12.49 -1.20 -8.64
CA VAL A 125 12.79 -0.96 -10.07
C VAL A 125 12.76 0.52 -10.38
N ALA A 126 13.29 0.92 -11.54
CA ALA A 126 13.16 2.29 -12.02
C ALA A 126 11.68 2.65 -12.22
N ASN A 127 11.32 3.86 -11.83
CA ASN A 127 9.95 4.37 -11.99
C ASN A 127 9.57 4.39 -13.49
N PRO A 128 8.56 3.63 -13.90
CA PRO A 128 8.16 3.53 -15.30
C PRO A 128 7.52 4.83 -15.84
N ASP A 129 7.03 5.70 -14.94
CA ASP A 129 6.47 7.01 -15.29
C ASP A 129 6.75 8.07 -14.21
N SER A 130 7.90 8.73 -14.35
CA SER A 130 8.29 9.84 -13.47
C SER A 130 7.71 11.20 -13.87
N SER A 131 6.87 11.24 -14.91
CA SER A 131 6.24 12.47 -15.41
C SER A 131 4.89 12.78 -14.75
N GLY A 132 4.33 11.81 -14.04
CA GLY A 132 3.02 11.87 -13.40
C GLY A 132 3.07 12.44 -11.96
N GLU A 133 2.18 11.96 -11.13
CA GLU A 133 2.12 12.35 -9.71
C GLU A 133 3.26 11.76 -8.86
N ASN A 134 3.93 10.72 -9.36
CA ASN A 134 5.10 10.14 -8.73
C ASN A 134 6.36 10.51 -9.52
N THR A 135 7.18 11.39 -8.97
CA THR A 135 8.43 11.86 -9.58
C THR A 135 9.68 11.20 -9.00
N THR A 136 9.54 10.19 -8.13
CA THR A 136 10.66 9.42 -7.58
C THR A 136 11.38 8.65 -8.68
N ALA A 137 12.67 8.34 -8.48
CA ALA A 137 13.45 7.59 -9.48
C ALA A 137 13.13 6.09 -9.44
N ASN A 138 12.78 5.57 -8.25
CA ASN A 138 12.55 4.15 -8.01
C ASN A 138 11.15 3.91 -7.44
N VAL A 139 10.65 2.68 -7.62
CA VAL A 139 9.37 2.21 -7.09
C VAL A 139 9.46 0.73 -6.74
N MET A 140 8.57 0.26 -5.87
CA MET A 140 8.40 -1.17 -5.61
C MET A 140 7.50 -1.78 -6.69
N GLU A 141 7.99 -2.80 -7.38
CA GLU A 141 7.22 -3.60 -8.35
C GLU A 141 6.74 -4.90 -7.70
N CYS A 142 5.48 -5.25 -7.94
CA CYS A 142 4.89 -6.51 -7.55
C CYS A 142 4.31 -7.20 -8.79
N VAL A 143 4.88 -8.33 -9.18
CA VAL A 143 4.42 -9.13 -10.33
C VAL A 143 3.56 -10.27 -9.83
N LYS A 144 2.27 -10.24 -10.14
CA LYS A 144 1.32 -11.29 -9.81
C LYS A 144 1.20 -12.25 -10.99
N ASP A 145 1.63 -13.50 -10.81
CA ASP A 145 1.59 -14.53 -11.86
C ASP A 145 0.17 -15.04 -12.08
N ALA A 146 -0.07 -15.53 -13.30
CA ALA A 146 -1.32 -16.24 -13.59
C ALA A 146 -1.44 -17.49 -12.73
N GLY A 147 -2.59 -17.68 -12.08
CA GLY A 147 -2.82 -18.77 -11.14
C GLY A 147 -2.30 -18.53 -9.72
N ALA A 148 -1.82 -17.32 -9.43
CA ALA A 148 -1.53 -16.92 -8.05
C ALA A 148 -2.77 -17.07 -7.18
N GLU A 149 -2.54 -17.29 -5.88
CA GLU A 149 -3.63 -17.37 -4.91
C GLU A 149 -4.44 -16.07 -4.88
N THR A 150 -5.72 -16.19 -4.56
CA THR A 150 -6.62 -15.03 -4.47
C THR A 150 -6.19 -14.01 -3.41
N TRP A 151 -5.40 -14.46 -2.44
CA TRP A 151 -4.79 -13.67 -1.36
C TRP A 151 -3.29 -13.36 -1.61
N GLY A 152 -2.78 -13.63 -2.82
CA GLY A 152 -1.40 -13.32 -3.18
C GLY A 152 -1.08 -11.85 -3.07
N GLY A 153 0.06 -11.53 -2.50
CA GLY A 153 0.48 -10.15 -2.24
C GLY A 153 1.94 -10.05 -1.82
N MET A 154 2.29 -8.89 -1.29
CA MET A 154 3.61 -8.59 -0.78
C MET A 154 3.53 -7.89 0.58
N GLY A 155 4.62 -7.94 1.32
CA GLY A 155 4.82 -7.16 2.54
C GLY A 155 6.25 -6.66 2.64
N PHE A 156 6.45 -5.64 3.43
CA PHE A 156 7.78 -5.13 3.79
C PHE A 156 7.78 -4.63 5.23
N GLU A 157 8.96 -4.66 5.85
CA GLU A 157 9.14 -4.17 7.21
C GLU A 157 9.28 -2.64 7.19
N VAL A 158 8.69 -2.01 8.18
CA VAL A 158 8.77 -0.58 8.41
C VAL A 158 9.09 -0.32 9.88
N ASP A 159 9.67 0.83 10.18
CA ASP A 159 9.81 1.28 11.57
C ASP A 159 8.43 1.43 12.23
N VAL A 160 8.42 1.41 13.58
CA VAL A 160 7.18 1.59 14.34
C VAL A 160 6.45 2.84 13.88
N ILE A 161 5.26 2.65 13.32
CA ILE A 161 4.42 3.75 12.87
C ILE A 161 3.63 4.27 14.07
N ASP A 162 4.02 5.46 14.56
CA ASP A 162 3.33 6.14 15.67
C ASP A 162 2.13 6.94 15.14
N PHE A 163 0.93 6.51 15.49
CA PHE A 163 -0.33 7.18 15.16
C PHE A 163 -0.83 8.11 16.28
N THR A 164 -0.07 8.31 17.37
CA THR A 164 -0.49 9.12 18.53
C THR A 164 -0.31 10.63 18.33
N GLY A 165 0.39 11.05 17.27
CA GLY A 165 0.67 12.45 16.96
C GLY A 165 -0.42 13.16 16.16
N THR A 166 -0.13 14.38 15.74
CA THR A 166 -0.97 15.15 14.80
C THR A 166 -0.87 14.67 13.35
N SER A 167 0.07 13.76 13.07
CA SER A 167 0.27 13.12 11.78
C SER A 167 -0.34 11.72 11.80
N SER A 168 -1.41 11.55 11.07
CA SER A 168 -2.24 10.37 11.14
C SER A 168 -2.60 9.87 9.74
N GLN A 169 -1.70 10.06 8.77
CA GLN A 169 -1.85 9.63 7.39
C GLN A 169 -0.65 8.77 6.96
N ILE A 170 -0.92 7.60 6.38
CA ILE A 170 0.04 6.91 5.53
C ILE A 170 -0.37 7.15 4.07
N ARG A 171 0.53 7.56 3.21
CA ARG A 171 0.29 7.81 1.78
C ARG A 171 1.13 6.85 0.96
N LEU A 172 0.58 6.37 -0.14
CA LEU A 172 1.26 5.50 -1.08
C LEU A 172 0.96 5.97 -2.50
N LYS A 173 1.96 5.98 -3.39
CA LYS A 173 1.80 6.15 -4.84
C LYS A 173 1.87 4.79 -5.51
N SER A 174 1.06 4.51 -6.51
CA SER A 174 1.05 3.23 -7.22
C SER A 174 0.96 3.41 -8.75
N TYR A 175 1.64 2.58 -9.50
CA TYR A 175 1.66 2.54 -10.96
C TYR A 175 1.40 1.10 -11.46
N SER A 176 0.61 0.92 -12.54
CA SER A 176 0.47 -0.36 -13.22
C SER A 176 0.63 -0.20 -14.74
N PRO A 177 1.47 -0.99 -15.40
CA PRO A 177 1.52 -1.01 -16.84
C PRO A 177 0.30 -1.74 -17.40
N GLU A 178 -0.07 -1.40 -18.61
CA GLU A 178 -1.04 -2.18 -19.39
C GLU A 178 -0.51 -3.56 -19.79
N THR A 179 -1.43 -4.46 -20.00
CA THR A 179 -1.29 -5.60 -20.90
C THR A 179 -2.35 -5.54 -21.98
#